data_87c9362926478eb50338d389baf6b8d2
#
_entry.id   87c9362926478eb50338d389baf6b8d2
#
_cell.length_a   1.000
_cell.length_b   1.000
_cell.length_c   1.000
_cell.angle_alpha   90.00
_cell.angle_beta   90.00
_cell.angle_gamma   90.00
#
_symmetry.space_group_name_H-M   'P 1'
#
loop_
_entity.id
_entity.type
_entity.pdbx_description
1 polymer ?
#
loop_
_entity_poly.entity_id
_entity_poly.type
_entity_poly.pdbx_seq_one_letter_code
_entity_poly.pdbx_strand_id
1 'polypeptide(L)'
;MVELYVERTIAAPPQAVFDWLADPVNLTAAPLALRAGFVKGTSAAAAGARRWVVGAGMWFEEEITAFDPPRSYSYLILRSLPPFDHEGGTLTLTPTGDGTHVGWRTVYGHPVYAGGKVLEALSSRLLRSSFSAVLAGCAKALER
;
A
#
# COMPACT_ATOMS: atom_id res chain seq x y z
N MET A 1 -11.98 7.63 -12.61
CA MET A 1 -10.67 7.44 -11.94
C MET A 1 -10.63 8.10 -10.59
N VAL A 2 -9.99 7.46 -9.64
CA VAL A 2 -9.82 7.96 -8.28
C VAL A 2 -8.33 8.18 -8.04
N GLU A 3 -7.97 9.32 -7.48
CA GLU A 3 -6.66 9.57 -6.95
C GLU A 3 -6.77 9.67 -5.43
N LEU A 4 -6.05 8.81 -4.72
CA LEU A 4 -5.97 8.83 -3.26
C LEU A 4 -4.59 9.26 -2.82
N TYR A 5 -4.55 10.09 -1.80
CA TYR A 5 -3.30 10.46 -1.15
C TYR A 5 -3.51 10.45 0.36
N VAL A 6 -2.69 9.70 1.07
CA VAL A 6 -2.64 9.73 2.52
C VAL A 6 -1.20 10.00 2.95
N GLU A 7 -1.04 10.63 4.11
CA GLU A 7 0.29 11.00 4.58
C GLU A 7 0.34 10.93 6.09
N ARG A 8 1.55 10.72 6.60
CA ARG A 8 1.80 10.73 8.04
C ARG A 8 3.29 10.95 8.28
N THR A 9 3.62 11.71 9.32
CA THR A 9 5.00 11.81 9.80
C THR A 9 5.19 10.79 10.93
N ILE A 10 6.21 9.96 10.81
CA ILE A 10 6.51 8.89 11.75
C ILE A 10 7.84 9.18 12.41
N ALA A 11 7.87 9.12 13.74
CA ALA A 11 9.07 9.40 14.53
C ALA A 11 10.02 8.19 14.55
N ALA A 12 10.59 7.88 13.38
CA ALA A 12 11.54 6.79 13.19
C ALA A 12 12.40 7.09 11.96
N PRO A 13 13.61 6.50 11.86
CA PRO A 13 14.49 6.74 10.72
C PRO A 13 13.89 6.23 9.40
N PRO A 14 14.20 6.87 8.27
CA PRO A 14 13.66 6.47 6.97
C PRO A 14 13.85 5.00 6.63
N GLN A 15 15.02 4.43 6.92
CA GLN A 15 15.28 3.02 6.61
C GLN A 15 14.35 2.09 7.39
N ALA A 16 14.13 2.37 8.67
CA ALA A 16 13.23 1.56 9.50
C ALA A 16 11.79 1.65 9.00
N VAL A 17 11.34 2.84 8.65
CA VAL A 17 9.99 3.08 8.10
C VAL A 17 9.84 2.37 6.75
N PHE A 18 10.83 2.50 5.89
CA PHE A 18 10.82 1.87 4.58
C PHE A 18 10.75 0.35 4.68
N ASP A 19 11.60 -0.25 5.50
CA ASP A 19 11.65 -1.71 5.66
C ASP A 19 10.32 -2.25 6.20
N TRP A 20 9.71 -1.54 7.13
CA TRP A 20 8.42 -1.93 7.68
C TRP A 20 7.31 -1.88 6.62
N LEU A 21 7.26 -0.80 5.84
CA LEU A 21 6.24 -0.61 4.80
C LEU A 21 6.45 -1.56 3.61
N ALA A 22 7.68 -1.94 3.32
CA ALA A 22 7.98 -2.84 2.21
C ALA A 22 7.66 -4.31 2.53
N ASP A 23 7.48 -4.66 3.78
CA ASP A 23 7.10 -6.02 4.19
C ASP A 23 5.59 -6.20 4.03
N PRO A 24 5.12 -7.07 3.12
CA PRO A 24 3.70 -7.20 2.84
C PRO A 24 2.87 -7.69 4.04
N VAL A 25 3.46 -8.45 4.96
CA VAL A 25 2.75 -8.90 6.17
C VAL A 25 2.23 -7.72 6.98
N ASN A 26 2.93 -6.60 6.97
CA ASN A 26 2.54 -5.40 7.70
C ASN A 26 1.32 -4.69 7.10
N LEU A 27 0.91 -5.03 5.88
CA LEU A 27 -0.34 -4.51 5.30
C LEU A 27 -1.56 -4.99 6.08
N THR A 28 -1.42 -6.05 6.86
CA THR A 28 -2.49 -6.54 7.74
C THR A 28 -2.77 -5.62 8.92
N ALA A 29 -2.02 -4.54 9.09
CA ALA A 29 -2.38 -3.48 10.02
C ALA A 29 -3.69 -2.79 9.62
N ALA A 30 -4.06 -2.86 8.32
CA ALA A 30 -5.38 -2.46 7.87
C ALA A 30 -6.41 -3.54 8.31
N PRO A 31 -7.50 -3.16 9.00
CA PRO A 31 -8.44 -4.16 9.54
C PRO A 31 -9.08 -5.08 8.50
N LEU A 32 -9.24 -4.62 7.26
CA LEU A 32 -9.83 -5.42 6.19
C LEU A 32 -8.83 -6.36 5.51
N ALA A 33 -7.53 -6.17 5.73
CA ALA A 33 -6.50 -7.05 5.19
C ALA A 33 -6.23 -8.15 6.21
N LEU A 34 -6.68 -9.37 5.92
CA LEU A 34 -6.62 -10.49 6.84
C LEU A 34 -5.31 -11.25 6.76
N ARG A 35 -4.75 -11.38 5.56
CA ARG A 35 -3.49 -12.08 5.32
C ARG A 35 -2.77 -11.43 4.14
N ALA A 36 -1.44 -11.42 4.20
CA ALA A 36 -0.62 -10.89 3.11
C ALA A 36 0.76 -11.55 3.14
N GLY A 37 1.43 -11.57 2.00
CA GLY A 37 2.76 -12.13 1.89
C GLY A 37 3.33 -11.97 0.49
N PHE A 38 4.52 -12.55 0.28
CA PHE A 38 5.11 -12.62 -1.04
C PHE A 38 4.53 -13.80 -1.81
N VAL A 39 4.41 -13.64 -3.13
CA VAL A 39 4.05 -14.72 -4.03
C VAL A 39 5.16 -15.78 -4.00
N LYS A 40 4.80 -17.06 -4.14
CA LYS A 40 5.74 -18.16 -4.19
C LYS A 40 6.84 -17.88 -5.21
N GLY A 41 8.09 -18.05 -4.80
CA GLY A 41 9.25 -17.74 -5.64
C GLY A 41 9.81 -16.34 -5.41
N THR A 42 9.10 -15.49 -4.65
CA THR A 42 9.57 -14.17 -4.24
C THR A 42 9.77 -14.19 -2.73
N SER A 43 10.96 -13.86 -2.26
CA SER A 43 11.30 -13.96 -0.84
C SER A 43 11.64 -12.62 -0.19
N ALA A 44 11.81 -11.55 -0.96
CA ALA A 44 12.18 -10.25 -0.43
C ALA A 44 11.68 -9.13 -1.34
N ALA A 45 11.51 -7.95 -0.74
CA ALA A 45 11.11 -6.75 -1.48
C ALA A 45 12.25 -6.30 -2.41
N ALA A 46 11.92 -6.09 -3.67
CA ALA A 46 12.81 -5.59 -4.71
C ALA A 46 11.96 -5.26 -5.94
N ALA A 47 12.53 -4.58 -6.91
CA ALA A 47 11.85 -4.38 -8.19
C ALA A 47 11.54 -5.74 -8.82
N GLY A 48 10.31 -5.93 -9.28
CA GLY A 48 9.83 -7.21 -9.82
C GLY A 48 9.24 -8.16 -8.78
N ALA A 49 9.38 -7.86 -7.49
CA ALA A 49 8.80 -8.68 -6.44
C ALA A 49 7.26 -8.63 -6.50
N ARG A 50 6.62 -9.77 -6.28
CA ARG A 50 5.16 -9.86 -6.27
C ARG A 50 4.64 -10.16 -4.88
N ARG A 51 3.56 -9.50 -4.52
CA ARG A 51 2.91 -9.62 -3.22
C ARG A 51 1.44 -9.92 -3.42
N TRP A 52 0.83 -10.53 -2.41
CA TRP A 52 -0.61 -10.80 -2.41
C TRP A 52 -1.22 -10.33 -1.09
N VAL A 53 -2.48 -9.90 -1.16
CA VAL A 53 -3.27 -9.54 0.01
C VAL A 53 -4.65 -10.16 -0.14
N VAL A 54 -5.11 -10.82 0.92
CA VAL A 54 -6.46 -11.38 1.01
C VAL A 54 -7.17 -10.69 2.16
N GLY A 55 -8.34 -10.17 1.89
CA GLY A 55 -9.13 -9.47 2.87
C GLY A 55 -10.58 -9.95 2.90
N ALA A 56 -11.40 -9.25 3.68
CA ALA A 56 -12.81 -9.53 3.79
C ALA A 56 -13.51 -9.13 2.47
N GLY A 57 -13.87 -10.13 1.65
CA GLY A 57 -14.55 -9.92 0.39
C GLY A 57 -13.67 -9.36 -0.73
N MET A 58 -12.34 -9.42 -0.57
CA MET A 58 -11.42 -8.88 -1.58
C MET A 58 -10.09 -9.62 -1.58
N TRP A 59 -9.40 -9.60 -2.72
CA TRP A 59 -8.01 -10.02 -2.80
C TRP A 59 -7.32 -9.29 -3.95
N PHE A 60 -6.02 -9.16 -3.87
CA PHE A 60 -5.23 -8.63 -4.99
C PHE A 60 -3.81 -9.18 -4.96
N GLU A 61 -3.20 -9.17 -6.15
CA GLU A 61 -1.80 -9.44 -6.35
C GLU A 61 -1.16 -8.22 -7.00
N GLU A 62 -0.03 -7.79 -6.47
CA GLU A 62 0.66 -6.61 -6.98
C GLU A 62 2.13 -6.88 -7.21
N GLU A 63 2.75 -6.08 -8.09
CA GLU A 63 4.17 -6.14 -8.37
C GLU A 63 4.81 -4.82 -7.95
N ILE A 64 5.98 -4.91 -7.34
CA ILE A 64 6.80 -3.72 -7.06
C ILE A 64 7.47 -3.34 -8.37
N THR A 65 7.11 -2.17 -8.91
CA THR A 65 7.58 -1.70 -10.21
C THR A 65 8.82 -0.83 -10.14
N ALA A 66 9.04 -0.19 -8.98
CA ALA A 66 10.25 0.61 -8.73
C ALA A 66 10.60 0.48 -7.26
N PHE A 67 11.88 0.41 -6.94
CA PHE A 67 12.35 0.15 -5.59
C PHE A 67 13.64 0.93 -5.33
N ASP A 68 13.53 1.99 -4.54
CA ASP A 68 14.64 2.91 -4.23
C ASP A 68 14.70 3.18 -2.71
N PRO A 69 15.17 2.19 -1.92
CA PRO A 69 15.24 2.38 -0.47
C PRO A 69 16.30 3.41 -0.07
N PRO A 70 16.07 4.20 0.95
CA PRO A 70 14.84 4.28 1.76
C PRO A 70 13.90 5.41 1.32
N ARG A 71 13.95 5.82 0.06
CA ARG A 71 13.25 7.00 -0.44
C ARG A 71 11.86 6.71 -1.00
N SER A 72 11.71 5.62 -1.75
CA SER A 72 10.42 5.34 -2.36
C SER A 72 10.35 3.93 -2.90
N TYR A 73 9.11 3.43 -3.05
CA TYR A 73 8.83 2.33 -3.94
C TYR A 73 7.47 2.52 -4.58
N SER A 74 7.30 1.92 -5.76
CA SER A 74 6.05 1.95 -6.51
C SER A 74 5.55 0.54 -6.74
N TYR A 75 4.24 0.40 -6.91
CA TYR A 75 3.62 -0.90 -7.14
C TYR A 75 2.48 -0.78 -8.14
N LEU A 76 2.11 -1.91 -8.75
CA LEU A 76 0.99 -2.02 -9.67
C LEU A 76 0.17 -3.25 -9.30
N ILE A 77 -1.13 -3.08 -9.14
CA ILE A 77 -2.04 -4.21 -8.93
C ILE A 77 -2.23 -4.90 -10.27
N LEU A 78 -1.84 -6.16 -10.33
CA LEU A 78 -1.91 -6.96 -11.55
C LEU A 78 -3.25 -7.66 -11.70
N ARG A 79 -3.79 -8.17 -10.59
CA ARG A 79 -5.05 -8.91 -10.54
C ARG A 79 -5.75 -8.62 -9.24
N SER A 80 -7.05 -8.58 -9.26
CA SER A 80 -7.84 -8.30 -8.06
C SER A 80 -9.28 -8.75 -8.19
N LEU A 81 -9.94 -8.91 -7.03
CA LEU A 81 -11.37 -9.08 -6.92
C LEU A 81 -11.85 -8.22 -5.75
N PRO A 82 -12.74 -7.23 -5.93
CA PRO A 82 -13.30 -6.79 -7.22
C PRO A 82 -12.22 -6.24 -8.16
N PRO A 83 -12.48 -6.20 -9.48
CA PRO A 83 -11.49 -5.71 -10.44
C PRO A 83 -11.16 -4.23 -10.23
N PHE A 84 -9.86 -3.91 -10.27
CA PHE A 84 -9.34 -2.55 -10.29
C PHE A 84 -8.67 -2.27 -11.63
N ASP A 85 -8.92 -1.09 -12.20
CA ASP A 85 -8.09 -0.53 -13.26
C ASP A 85 -7.04 0.32 -12.56
N HIS A 86 -5.93 -0.28 -12.18
CA HIS A 86 -4.91 0.36 -11.35
C HIS A 86 -3.80 0.95 -12.22
N GLU A 87 -3.55 2.25 -12.05
CA GLU A 87 -2.48 2.92 -12.80
C GLU A 87 -1.16 2.96 -12.02
N GLY A 88 -1.18 2.61 -10.77
CA GLY A 88 0.00 2.53 -9.93
C GLY A 88 -0.18 3.23 -8.60
N GLY A 89 0.67 2.85 -7.66
CA GLY A 89 0.78 3.50 -6.35
C GLY A 89 2.24 3.75 -6.04
N THR A 90 2.50 4.79 -5.27
CA THR A 90 3.86 5.16 -4.87
C THR A 90 3.86 5.62 -3.43
N LEU A 91 4.80 5.08 -2.65
CA LEU A 91 5.12 5.57 -1.31
C LEU A 91 6.41 6.35 -1.41
N THR A 92 6.39 7.59 -0.91
CA THR A 92 7.56 8.47 -0.90
C THR A 92 7.89 8.83 0.54
N LEU A 93 9.14 8.62 0.93
CA LEU A 93 9.64 8.87 2.27
C LEU A 93 10.63 10.01 2.24
N THR A 94 10.37 11.04 3.05
CA THR A 94 11.22 12.23 3.13
C THR A 94 11.69 12.39 4.58
N PRO A 95 13.00 12.46 4.82
CA PRO A 95 13.51 12.72 6.19
C PRO A 95 13.00 14.06 6.70
N THR A 96 12.58 14.10 7.98
CA THR A 96 12.14 15.33 8.64
C THR A 96 12.66 15.33 10.06
N GLY A 97 13.48 16.32 10.44
CA GLY A 97 13.96 16.39 11.82
C GLY A 97 14.37 15.01 12.36
N ASP A 98 13.63 14.52 13.34
CA ASP A 98 13.90 13.21 13.98
C ASP A 98 13.08 12.07 13.40
N GLY A 99 12.41 12.28 12.25
CA GLY A 99 11.50 11.29 11.71
C GLY A 99 11.48 11.23 10.20
N THR A 100 10.39 10.65 9.72
CA THR A 100 10.17 10.43 8.28
C THR A 100 8.74 10.79 7.93
N HIS A 101 8.60 11.63 6.89
CA HIS A 101 7.29 11.91 6.32
C HIS A 101 7.01 10.90 5.22
N VAL A 102 5.87 10.21 5.31
CA VAL A 102 5.43 9.23 4.31
C VAL A 102 4.23 9.80 3.56
N GLY A 103 4.36 9.88 2.24
CA GLY A 103 3.24 10.17 1.35
C GLY A 103 2.91 8.92 0.53
N TRP A 104 1.65 8.54 0.49
CA TRP A 104 1.18 7.35 -0.22
C TRP A 104 0.10 7.77 -1.22
N ARG A 105 0.42 7.66 -2.49
CA ARG A 105 -0.47 8.05 -3.59
C ARG A 105 -0.80 6.83 -4.44
N THR A 106 -2.07 6.68 -4.81
CA THR A 106 -2.50 5.66 -5.75
C THR A 106 -3.56 6.23 -6.70
N VAL A 107 -3.59 5.71 -7.91
CA VAL A 107 -4.57 6.10 -8.93
C VAL A 107 -5.22 4.83 -9.48
N TYR A 108 -6.54 4.78 -9.45
CA TYR A 108 -7.27 3.60 -9.91
C TYR A 108 -8.69 3.94 -10.32
N GLY A 109 -9.35 2.97 -10.94
CA GLY A 109 -10.76 3.00 -11.22
C GLY A 109 -11.34 1.60 -11.14
N HIS A 110 -12.64 1.51 -11.32
CA HIS A 110 -13.33 0.24 -11.46
C HIS A 110 -14.03 0.19 -12.81
N PRO A 111 -13.96 -0.94 -13.53
CA PRO A 111 -14.72 -1.10 -14.79
C PRO A 111 -16.21 -0.93 -14.55
N VAL A 112 -16.93 -0.38 -15.55
CA VAL A 112 -18.36 -0.14 -15.44
C VAL A 112 -19.11 -1.44 -15.11
N TYR A 113 -18.73 -2.54 -15.72
CA TYR A 113 -19.36 -3.85 -15.48
C TYR A 113 -19.16 -4.37 -14.04
N ALA A 114 -18.17 -3.84 -13.33
CA ALA A 114 -17.84 -4.25 -11.95
C ALA A 114 -18.21 -3.15 -10.93
N GLY A 115 -19.08 -2.21 -11.27
CA GLY A 115 -19.56 -1.20 -10.34
C GLY A 115 -19.20 0.24 -10.69
N GLY A 116 -18.23 0.47 -11.55
CA GLY A 116 -17.89 1.80 -12.05
C GLY A 116 -17.71 2.84 -10.95
N LYS A 117 -18.30 4.02 -11.15
CA LYS A 117 -18.17 5.15 -10.21
C LYS A 117 -18.78 4.90 -8.84
N VAL A 118 -19.81 4.06 -8.75
CA VAL A 118 -20.44 3.72 -7.46
C VAL A 118 -19.45 2.93 -6.62
N LEU A 119 -18.80 1.93 -7.21
CA LEU A 119 -17.79 1.15 -6.49
C LEU A 119 -16.56 2.00 -6.20
N GLU A 120 -16.17 2.92 -7.09
CA GLU A 120 -15.06 3.85 -6.84
C GLU A 120 -15.33 4.70 -5.60
N ALA A 121 -16.53 5.24 -5.47
CA ALA A 121 -16.89 6.06 -4.31
C ALA A 121 -16.82 5.26 -3.00
N LEU A 122 -17.28 4.00 -3.03
CA LEU A 122 -17.25 3.13 -1.84
C LEU A 122 -15.82 2.69 -1.53
N SER A 123 -15.10 2.16 -2.52
CA SER A 123 -13.75 1.65 -2.32
C SER A 123 -12.76 2.75 -1.95
N SER A 124 -12.95 3.99 -2.43
CA SER A 124 -12.05 5.09 -2.08
C SER A 124 -12.05 5.37 -0.58
N ARG A 125 -13.22 5.29 0.05
CA ARG A 125 -13.33 5.47 1.51
C ARG A 125 -12.64 4.34 2.26
N LEU A 126 -12.84 3.09 1.81
CA LEU A 126 -12.25 1.92 2.44
C LEU A 126 -10.73 1.91 2.27
N LEU A 127 -10.23 2.25 1.09
CA LEU A 127 -8.79 2.29 0.83
C LEU A 127 -8.11 3.42 1.60
N ARG A 128 -8.74 4.60 1.66
CA ARG A 128 -8.18 5.70 2.44
C ARG A 128 -8.04 5.31 3.91
N SER A 129 -9.08 4.71 4.47
CA SER A 129 -9.07 4.21 5.84
C SER A 129 -8.00 3.13 6.02
N SER A 130 -7.88 2.21 5.06
CA SER A 130 -6.90 1.12 5.12
C SER A 130 -5.47 1.63 5.05
N PHE A 131 -5.17 2.54 4.13
CA PHE A 131 -3.84 3.14 4.01
C PHE A 131 -3.46 3.92 5.28
N SER A 132 -4.41 4.69 5.81
CA SER A 132 -4.20 5.42 7.06
C SER A 132 -3.93 4.47 8.21
N ALA A 133 -4.62 3.33 8.27
CA ALA A 133 -4.41 2.31 9.30
C ALA A 133 -3.03 1.65 9.18
N VAL A 134 -2.55 1.41 7.95
CA VAL A 134 -1.19 0.88 7.74
C VAL A 134 -0.14 1.86 8.25
N LEU A 135 -0.28 3.14 7.91
CA LEU A 135 0.66 4.16 8.38
C LEU A 135 0.60 4.33 9.91
N ALA A 136 -0.58 4.26 10.50
CA ALA A 136 -0.73 4.28 11.95
C ALA A 136 -0.09 3.06 12.60
N GLY A 137 -0.22 1.88 11.98
CA GLY A 137 0.43 0.66 12.45
C GLY A 137 1.95 0.76 12.40
N CYS A 138 2.48 1.37 11.35
CA CYS A 138 3.92 1.65 11.24
C CYS A 138 4.40 2.55 12.37
N ALA A 139 3.67 3.63 12.62
CA ALA A 139 4.00 4.54 13.72
C ALA A 139 3.98 3.81 15.07
N LYS A 140 2.93 3.03 15.32
CA LYS A 140 2.80 2.27 16.57
C LYS A 140 3.95 1.27 16.75
N ALA A 141 4.39 0.64 15.68
CA ALA A 141 5.45 -0.36 15.73
C ALA A 141 6.84 0.26 15.95
N LEU A 142 7.09 1.44 15.40
CA LEU A 142 8.43 2.02 15.34
C LEU A 142 8.67 3.22 16.26
N GLU A 143 7.63 3.95 16.64
CA GLU A 143 7.76 5.07 17.58
C GLU A 143 7.93 4.56 19.00
N ARG A 144 8.78 5.24 19.73
CA ARG A 144 9.05 4.90 21.12
C ARG A 144 8.80 6.07 22.04
#